data_eb1db9443bebaf15ca69f3bdecfc5187
#
_entry.id   eb1db9443bebaf15ca69f3bdecfc5187
#
_cell.length_a   1.000
_cell.length_b   1.000
_cell.length_c   1.000
_cell.angle_alpha   90.00
_cell.angle_beta   90.00
_cell.angle_gamma   90.00
#
_symmetry.space_group_name_H-M   'P 1'
#
loop_
_entity.id
_entity.type
_entity.pdbx_description
1 polymer ?
#
loop_
_entity_poly.entity_id
_entity_poly.type
_entity_poly.pdbx_seq_one_letter_code
_entity_poly.pdbx_strand_id
1 'polypeptide(L)'
;GATGLGILPIFGTITSEVGIGFSAVVNTNINFTIPGPASGTTINPLNNSITIDTTGVYSVSFSIVFVIQAISSSILNLTINDSIQFAIETRVGGDSGIRATSARTDLLSLNQGDVLRVRIREATGDIIYSNASLVVIKVD
;
A
#
# COMPACT_ATOMS: atom_id res chain seq x y z
N GLY A 1 15.10 -35.60 2.02
CA GLY A 1 14.91 -35.23 1.93
C GLY A 1 14.69 -34.51 2.07
N ALA A 2 14.91 -34.46 2.19
CA ALA A 2 14.71 -33.81 2.31
C ALA A 2 14.13 -33.13 2.06
N THR A 3 14.04 -33.49 1.96
CA THR A 3 13.29 -33.09 1.68
C THR A 3 12.56 -32.18 1.86
N GLY A 4 12.01 -31.90 1.55
CA GLY A 4 10.89 -31.11 1.72
C GLY A 4 10.91 -30.07 2.79
N LEU A 5 12.01 -29.78 3.19
CA LEU A 5 12.17 -28.70 4.15
C LEU A 5 12.15 -27.37 3.44
N GLY A 6 11.21 -27.21 2.52
CA GLY A 6 11.02 -25.93 1.86
C GLY A 6 10.84 -24.81 2.85
N ILE A 7 11.44 -23.68 2.56
CA ILE A 7 11.18 -22.44 3.30
C ILE A 7 9.71 -22.08 3.08
N LEU A 8 8.96 -21.84 4.14
CA LEU A 8 7.59 -21.38 4.02
C LEU A 8 7.57 -20.00 3.35
N PRO A 9 6.71 -19.78 2.36
CA PRO A 9 6.57 -18.47 1.77
C PRO A 9 6.15 -17.44 2.83
N ILE A 10 6.70 -16.23 2.71
CA ILE A 10 6.33 -15.11 3.56
C ILE A 10 5.75 -14.02 2.69
N PHE A 11 4.50 -13.66 2.95
CA PHE A 11 3.79 -12.65 2.19
C PHE A 11 2.64 -12.08 3.01
N GLY A 12 2.12 -10.95 2.56
CA GLY A 12 0.93 -10.36 3.14
C GLY A 12 0.24 -9.45 2.15
N THR A 13 -1.08 -9.41 2.24
CA THR A 13 -1.93 -8.59 1.38
C THR A 13 -3.02 -7.93 2.20
N ILE A 14 -3.26 -6.65 1.92
CA ILE A 14 -4.38 -5.92 2.49
C ILE A 14 -4.98 -5.04 1.39
N THR A 15 -6.30 -4.95 1.36
CA THR A 15 -7.02 -4.21 0.32
C THR A 15 -8.08 -3.30 0.93
N SER A 16 -8.58 -2.38 0.11
CA SER A 16 -9.76 -1.60 0.45
C SER A 16 -11.02 -2.39 0.11
N GLU A 17 -12.15 -2.02 0.71
CA GLU A 17 -13.44 -2.62 0.42
C GLU A 17 -13.86 -2.33 -1.01
N VAL A 18 -14.27 -3.38 -1.75
CA VAL A 18 -14.68 -3.26 -3.15
C VAL A 18 -15.93 -2.40 -3.27
N GLY A 19 -15.93 -1.49 -4.25
CA GLY A 19 -17.09 -0.66 -4.56
C GLY A 19 -17.26 0.56 -3.66
N ILE A 20 -16.35 0.78 -2.73
CA ILE A 20 -16.36 1.96 -1.85
C ILE A 20 -15.31 2.95 -2.33
N GLY A 21 -15.74 4.20 -2.55
CA GLY A 21 -14.86 5.31 -2.86
C GLY A 21 -14.59 6.17 -1.63
N PHE A 22 -13.38 6.71 -1.55
CA PHE A 22 -12.95 7.57 -0.45
C PHE A 22 -12.38 8.87 -1.01
N SER A 23 -12.72 9.99 -0.40
CA SER A 23 -12.07 11.25 -0.72
C SER A 23 -10.60 11.18 -0.31
N ALA A 24 -9.70 11.65 -1.20
CA ALA A 24 -8.29 11.75 -0.86
C ALA A 24 -8.08 12.96 0.07
N VAL A 25 -7.64 12.70 1.28
CA VAL A 25 -7.41 13.71 2.31
C VAL A 25 -5.94 13.71 2.68
N VAL A 26 -5.30 14.88 2.65
CA VAL A 26 -3.88 15.03 2.99
C VAL A 26 -3.58 14.53 4.41
N ASN A 27 -2.44 13.88 4.56
CA ASN A 27 -1.95 13.31 5.82
C ASN A 27 -2.83 12.19 6.38
N THR A 28 -3.60 11.51 5.54
CA THR A 28 -4.33 10.30 5.93
C THR A 28 -3.75 9.07 5.26
N ASN A 29 -3.93 7.93 5.89
CA ASN A 29 -3.54 6.66 5.30
C ASN A 29 -4.63 6.13 4.39
N ILE A 30 -4.23 5.41 3.34
CA ILE A 30 -5.18 4.68 2.50
C ILE A 30 -5.92 3.67 3.35
N ASN A 31 -7.23 3.58 3.15
CA ASN A 31 -8.13 2.71 3.90
C ASN A 31 -7.99 1.25 3.43
N PHE A 32 -7.04 0.54 3.98
CA PHE A 32 -6.89 -0.89 3.79
C PHE A 32 -7.62 -1.60 4.93
N THR A 33 -8.81 -2.11 4.65
CA THR A 33 -9.69 -2.68 5.67
C THR A 33 -9.99 -4.16 5.48
N ILE A 34 -9.58 -4.75 4.36
CA ILE A 34 -9.87 -6.15 4.04
C ILE A 34 -8.56 -6.94 4.03
N PRO A 35 -8.38 -7.89 4.96
CA PRO A 35 -7.22 -8.75 4.94
C PRO A 35 -7.30 -9.70 3.75
N GLY A 36 -6.16 -9.86 3.05
CA GLY A 36 -6.01 -10.85 1.99
C GLY A 36 -5.16 -12.02 2.45
N PRO A 37 -4.69 -12.83 1.51
CA PRO A 37 -3.78 -13.94 1.84
C PRO A 37 -2.54 -13.44 2.56
N ALA A 38 -2.14 -14.15 3.59
CA ALA A 38 -0.97 -13.81 4.38
C ALA A 38 -0.33 -15.08 4.96
N SER A 39 0.99 -15.04 5.07
CA SER A 39 1.79 -16.06 5.71
C SER A 39 3.07 -15.40 6.24
N GLY A 40 3.34 -15.53 7.53
CA GLY A 40 4.54 -14.94 8.14
C GLY A 40 4.56 -13.42 8.19
N THR A 41 3.41 -12.77 8.05
CA THR A 41 3.21 -11.34 8.26
C THR A 41 1.94 -11.13 9.08
N THR A 42 1.80 -9.96 9.68
CA THR A 42 0.60 -9.62 10.46
C THR A 42 -0.20 -8.55 9.73
N ILE A 43 -1.42 -8.89 9.35
CA ILE A 43 -2.34 -7.97 8.69
C ILE A 43 -3.21 -7.30 9.74
N ASN A 44 -3.23 -5.97 9.73
CA ASN A 44 -4.00 -5.20 10.70
C ASN A 44 -4.96 -4.23 10.00
N PRO A 45 -6.19 -4.68 9.69
CA PRO A 45 -7.17 -3.84 9.00
C PRO A 45 -7.61 -2.61 9.80
N LEU A 46 -7.61 -2.69 11.12
CA LEU A 46 -7.99 -1.56 11.97
C LEU A 46 -7.00 -0.39 11.87
N ASN A 47 -5.74 -0.69 11.55
CA ASN A 47 -4.69 0.31 11.41
C ASN A 47 -4.22 0.47 9.97
N ASN A 48 -4.90 -0.14 9.00
CA ASN A 48 -4.58 -0.05 7.58
C ASN A 48 -3.14 -0.49 7.26
N SER A 49 -2.63 -1.51 7.93
CA SER A 49 -1.21 -1.83 7.89
C SER A 49 -0.91 -3.30 7.71
N ILE A 50 0.32 -3.56 7.25
CA ILE A 50 0.96 -4.87 7.29
C ILE A 50 2.20 -4.73 8.15
N THR A 51 2.36 -5.62 9.14
CA THR A 51 3.55 -5.69 9.97
C THR A 51 4.44 -6.82 9.50
N ILE A 52 5.74 -6.51 9.36
CA ILE A 52 6.77 -7.47 8.99
C ILE A 52 7.18 -8.26 10.23
N ASP A 53 7.06 -9.59 10.18
CA ASP A 53 7.38 -10.46 11.31
C ASP A 53 8.76 -11.09 11.19
N THR A 54 9.38 -11.05 10.01
CA THR A 54 10.69 -11.64 9.74
C THR A 54 11.55 -10.67 8.94
N THR A 55 12.71 -10.32 9.48
CA THR A 55 13.68 -9.46 8.79
C THR A 55 14.10 -10.09 7.45
N GLY A 56 14.19 -9.28 6.42
CA GLY A 56 14.64 -9.73 5.10
C GLY A 56 14.40 -8.70 4.01
N VAL A 57 14.57 -9.13 2.77
CA VAL A 57 14.31 -8.31 1.59
C VAL A 57 12.92 -8.66 1.06
N TYR A 58 12.13 -7.63 0.82
CA TYR A 58 10.74 -7.76 0.40
C TYR A 58 10.48 -7.01 -0.90
N SER A 59 9.68 -7.62 -1.77
CA SER A 59 8.99 -6.89 -2.82
C SER A 59 7.76 -6.25 -2.21
N VAL A 60 7.65 -4.93 -2.29
CA VAL A 60 6.52 -4.17 -1.75
C VAL A 60 5.84 -3.45 -2.90
N SER A 61 4.56 -3.73 -3.08
CA SER A 61 3.76 -3.15 -4.17
C SER A 61 2.50 -2.51 -3.61
N PHE A 62 2.14 -1.35 -4.14
CA PHE A 62 0.80 -0.83 -3.89
C PHE A 62 0.18 -0.30 -5.17
N SER A 63 -1.15 -0.38 -5.24
CA SER A 63 -1.93 0.02 -6.40
C SER A 63 -3.24 0.64 -5.92
N ILE A 64 -3.56 1.81 -6.43
CA ILE A 64 -4.76 2.56 -6.03
C ILE A 64 -5.38 3.16 -7.28
N VAL A 65 -6.70 3.00 -7.42
CA VAL A 65 -7.46 3.59 -8.52
C VAL A 65 -7.99 4.95 -8.09
N PHE A 66 -7.81 5.95 -8.94
CA PHE A 66 -8.29 7.30 -8.70
C PHE A 66 -9.30 7.72 -9.76
N VAL A 67 -10.29 8.50 -9.30
CA VAL A 67 -11.23 9.22 -10.15
C VAL A 67 -11.12 10.68 -9.83
N ILE A 68 -10.81 11.50 -10.84
CA ILE A 68 -10.63 12.94 -10.70
C ILE A 68 -11.93 13.61 -11.06
N GLN A 69 -12.51 14.39 -10.13
CA GLN A 69 -13.79 15.06 -10.31
C GLN A 69 -13.66 16.54 -10.59
N ALA A 70 -12.52 17.13 -10.26
CA ALA A 70 -12.16 18.50 -10.62
C ALA A 70 -10.65 18.53 -10.86
N ILE A 71 -10.09 19.59 -11.42
CA ILE A 71 -8.63 19.70 -11.56
C ILE A 71 -7.97 19.43 -10.22
N SER A 72 -7.16 18.39 -10.17
CA SER A 72 -6.67 17.81 -8.91
C SER A 72 -5.30 17.21 -9.07
N SER A 73 -4.63 17.03 -7.94
CA SER A 73 -3.41 16.23 -7.86
C SER A 73 -3.30 15.57 -6.49
N SER A 74 -2.62 14.43 -6.45
CA SER A 74 -2.34 13.73 -5.21
C SER A 74 -0.96 13.07 -5.29
N ILE A 75 -0.27 13.02 -4.16
CA ILE A 75 0.99 12.31 -4.00
C ILE A 75 0.83 11.28 -2.89
N LEU A 76 1.20 10.04 -3.20
CA LEU A 76 1.16 8.92 -2.27
C LEU A 76 2.57 8.45 -1.98
N ASN A 77 2.83 8.11 -0.73
CA ASN A 77 4.10 7.54 -0.31
C ASN A 77 3.87 6.30 0.56
N LEU A 78 4.75 5.32 0.40
CA LEU A 78 4.87 4.27 1.40
C LEU A 78 5.35 4.91 2.70
N THR A 79 4.81 4.47 3.83
CA THR A 79 5.38 4.77 5.15
C THR A 79 5.88 3.50 5.80
N ILE A 80 6.97 3.62 6.55
CA ILE A 80 7.51 2.56 7.39
C ILE A 80 7.57 3.14 8.80
N ASN A 81 6.83 2.55 9.72
CA ASN A 81 6.71 3.05 11.10
C ASN A 81 6.31 4.52 11.15
N ASP A 82 5.31 4.89 10.31
CA ASP A 82 4.80 6.26 10.12
C ASP A 82 5.79 7.26 9.54
N SER A 83 6.97 6.82 9.14
CA SER A 83 7.96 7.66 8.48
C SER A 83 7.76 7.61 6.97
N ILE A 84 7.56 8.77 6.35
CA ILE A 84 7.35 8.87 4.91
C ILE A 84 8.64 8.48 4.18
N GLN A 85 8.53 7.53 3.26
CA GLN A 85 9.61 7.14 2.37
C GLN A 85 9.52 8.01 1.11
N PHE A 86 10.24 9.13 1.08
CA PHE A 86 10.11 10.11 0.00
C PHE A 86 10.53 9.56 -1.37
N ALA A 87 11.42 8.57 -1.40
CA ALA A 87 11.83 7.92 -2.64
C ALA A 87 10.77 6.94 -3.18
N ILE A 88 9.79 6.55 -2.36
CA ILE A 88 8.78 5.57 -2.73
C ILE A 88 7.45 6.31 -2.84
N GLU A 89 7.27 6.98 -3.96
CA GLU A 89 6.10 7.79 -4.21
C GLU A 89 5.44 7.47 -5.54
N THR A 90 4.14 7.75 -5.61
CA THR A 90 3.42 7.84 -6.87
C THR A 90 2.64 9.15 -6.90
N ARG A 91 2.42 9.65 -8.11
CA ARG A 91 1.66 10.88 -8.34
C ARG A 91 0.51 10.61 -9.28
N VAL A 92 -0.60 11.28 -9.04
CA VAL A 92 -1.73 11.28 -9.94
C VAL A 92 -2.25 12.71 -10.03
N GLY A 93 -2.68 13.10 -11.19
CA GLY A 93 -3.25 14.43 -11.39
C GLY A 93 -3.90 14.53 -12.73
N GLY A 94 -4.73 15.54 -12.90
CA GLY A 94 -5.41 15.80 -14.15
C GLY A 94 -6.68 16.59 -13.97
N ASP A 95 -7.49 16.57 -15.02
CA ASP A 95 -8.75 17.28 -15.11
C ASP A 95 -9.93 16.36 -14.78
N SER A 96 -11.11 16.93 -14.69
CA SER A 96 -12.34 16.22 -14.35
C SER A 96 -12.62 15.07 -15.33
N GLY A 97 -13.07 13.94 -14.80
CA GLY A 97 -13.42 12.77 -15.59
C GLY A 97 -12.28 11.79 -15.86
N ILE A 98 -11.05 12.10 -15.45
CA ILE A 98 -9.92 11.21 -15.63
C ILE A 98 -9.96 10.11 -14.59
N ARG A 99 -9.72 8.86 -15.04
CA ARG A 99 -9.42 7.72 -14.18
C ARG A 99 -7.97 7.34 -14.36
N ALA A 100 -7.32 7.00 -13.27
CA ALA A 100 -5.92 6.60 -13.30
C ALA A 100 -5.66 5.57 -12.21
N THR A 101 -4.76 4.63 -12.50
CA THR A 101 -4.22 3.74 -11.48
C THR A 101 -2.82 4.20 -11.14
N SER A 102 -2.58 4.43 -9.85
CA SER A 102 -1.27 4.80 -9.33
C SER A 102 -0.66 3.57 -8.68
N ALA A 103 0.49 3.13 -9.16
CA ALA A 103 1.09 1.87 -8.71
C ALA A 103 2.60 1.94 -8.77
N ARG A 104 3.23 1.25 -7.83
CA ARG A 104 4.67 1.03 -7.89
C ARG A 104 5.08 -0.21 -7.10
N THR A 105 6.24 -0.74 -7.44
CA THR A 105 6.88 -1.86 -6.76
C THR A 105 8.33 -1.53 -6.48
N ASP A 106 8.79 -1.83 -5.27
CA ASP A 106 10.17 -1.65 -4.87
C ASP A 106 10.66 -2.86 -4.10
N LEU A 107 11.96 -3.13 -4.16
CA LEU A 107 12.62 -4.08 -3.27
C LEU A 107 13.17 -3.31 -2.08
N LEU A 108 12.81 -3.73 -0.87
CA LEU A 108 13.17 -3.05 0.36
C LEU A 108 13.74 -4.04 1.38
N SER A 109 14.79 -3.63 2.06
CA SER A 109 15.23 -4.33 3.28
C SER A 109 14.36 -3.87 4.43
N LEU A 110 13.65 -4.81 5.04
CA LEU A 110 12.74 -4.53 6.14
C LEU A 110 13.12 -5.35 7.37
N ASN A 111 12.87 -4.79 8.53
CA ASN A 111 13.17 -5.41 9.81
C ASN A 111 11.90 -5.94 10.45
N GLN A 112 12.07 -6.98 11.25
CA GLN A 112 10.98 -7.46 12.12
C GLN A 112 10.41 -6.29 12.91
N GLY A 113 9.08 -6.16 12.91
CA GLY A 113 8.36 -5.09 13.59
C GLY A 113 8.05 -3.88 12.72
N ASP A 114 8.62 -3.78 11.52
CA ASP A 114 8.30 -2.68 10.61
C ASP A 114 6.83 -2.74 10.21
N VAL A 115 6.17 -1.59 10.29
CA VAL A 115 4.74 -1.42 9.99
C VAL A 115 4.59 -0.59 8.73
N LEU A 116 3.97 -1.18 7.71
CA LEU A 116 3.82 -0.57 6.40
C LEU A 116 2.41 -0.04 6.18
N ARG A 117 2.32 1.20 5.72
CA ARG A 117 1.09 1.87 5.28
C ARG A 117 1.38 2.68 4.04
N VAL A 118 0.32 3.14 3.38
CA VAL A 118 0.42 4.10 2.27
C VAL A 118 -0.29 5.37 2.71
N ARG A 119 0.43 6.49 2.61
CA ARG A 119 -0.06 7.80 3.04
C ARG A 119 -0.33 8.70 1.86
N ILE A 120 -1.43 9.45 1.94
CA ILE A 120 -1.70 10.56 1.05
C ILE A 120 -0.92 11.74 1.59
N ARG A 121 0.24 12.04 0.96
CA ARG A 121 1.11 13.13 1.39
C ARG A 121 0.61 14.49 0.94
N GLU A 122 0.04 14.54 -0.27
CA GLU A 122 -0.57 15.75 -0.81
C GLU A 122 -1.86 15.39 -1.53
N ALA A 123 -2.83 16.28 -1.43
CA ALA A 123 -4.09 16.17 -2.17
C ALA A 123 -4.65 17.57 -2.40
N THR A 124 -4.97 17.89 -3.65
CA THR A 124 -5.61 19.14 -4.05
C THR A 124 -6.82 18.83 -4.91
N GLY A 125 -7.81 19.71 -4.90
CA GLY A 125 -9.02 19.56 -5.70
C GLY A 125 -9.95 18.48 -5.15
N ASP A 126 -10.59 17.73 -6.04
CA ASP A 126 -11.57 16.71 -5.70
C ASP A 126 -11.17 15.38 -6.35
N ILE A 127 -10.54 14.53 -5.57
CA ILE A 127 -10.07 13.20 -5.98
C ILE A 127 -10.71 12.15 -5.08
N ILE A 128 -11.24 11.10 -5.69
CA ILE A 128 -11.76 9.92 -5.01
C ILE A 128 -10.85 8.74 -5.36
N TYR A 129 -10.48 7.93 -4.36
CA TYR A 129 -9.76 6.68 -4.59
C TYR A 129 -10.61 5.46 -4.21
N SER A 130 -10.29 4.34 -4.83
CA SER A 130 -10.94 3.06 -4.57
C SER A 130 -10.02 1.90 -4.98
N ASN A 131 -10.44 0.67 -4.70
CA ASN A 131 -9.77 -0.54 -5.16
C ASN A 131 -8.26 -0.51 -4.89
N ALA A 132 -7.92 -0.16 -3.66
CA ALA A 132 -6.53 -0.07 -3.24
C ALA A 132 -6.02 -1.42 -2.74
N SER A 133 -4.74 -1.69 -2.99
CA SER A 133 -4.07 -2.88 -2.48
C SER A 133 -2.64 -2.57 -2.04
N LEU A 134 -2.17 -3.29 -1.05
CA LEU A 134 -0.79 -3.31 -0.60
C LEU A 134 -0.36 -4.77 -0.45
N VAL A 135 0.74 -5.13 -1.09
CA VAL A 135 1.25 -6.50 -1.13
C VAL A 135 2.71 -6.50 -0.74
N VAL A 136 3.10 -7.40 0.14
CA VAL A 136 4.50 -7.65 0.51
C VAL A 136 4.83 -9.12 0.28
N ILE A 137 6.00 -9.38 -0.31
CA ILE A 137 6.48 -10.73 -0.55
C ILE A 137 7.97 -10.77 -0.21
N LYS A 138 8.37 -11.65 0.70
CA LYS A 138 9.78 -11.84 1.02
C LYS A 138 10.46 -12.59 -0.12
N VAL A 139 11.60 -12.08 -0.59
CA VAL A 139 12.27 -12.58 -1.79
C VAL A 139 13.65 -13.19 -1.54
N ASP A 140 14.09 -13.23 -0.30
CA ASP A 140 15.38 -13.82 0.07
C ASP A 140 15.29 -15.01 1.00
#